data_d6b85e3d4fc1e1cd1c788c8180ca367a
#
_entry.id   d6b85e3d4fc1e1cd1c788c8180ca367a
#
_cell.length_a   1.000
_cell.length_b   1.000
_cell.length_c   1.000
_cell.angle_alpha   90.00
_cell.angle_beta   90.00
_cell.angle_gamma   90.00
#
_symmetry.space_group_name_H-M   'P 1'
#
loop_
_entity.id
_entity.type
_entity.pdbx_description
1 polymer ?
#
loop_
_entity_poly.entity_id
_entity_poly.type
_entity_poly.pdbx_seq_one_letter_code
_entity_poly.pdbx_strand_id
1 'polypeptide(L)'
;HVKRIEEPTYPEIDETFVERMTGKRGPVNEFNEEFKKTIQAQKEAEEKKRQENTYIEDLLKKMEFEIPDSLIEDEAHHILHEMKEEIKMKGWQFEKFLEQTKMKEEDLLTKYKTEAERRLRIRLAIQEVIKLEGIVVTDEEIADELKKIKSMYPKEEDKKIQEEFDKGDLKNTLANRLTLNKFFDKVLA
;
A
#
# COMPACT_ATOMS: atom_id res chain seq x y z
N HIS A 1 -20.20 4.96 38.62
CA HIS A 1 -21.44 4.18 38.54
C HIS A 1 -21.45 3.41 37.21
N VAL A 2 -21.31 2.07 37.31
CA VAL A 2 -21.53 1.18 36.17
C VAL A 2 -23.05 1.13 35.94
N LYS A 3 -23.53 1.61 34.80
CA LYS A 3 -24.99 1.65 34.49
C LYS A 3 -25.51 0.35 33.88
N ARG A 4 -24.64 -0.42 33.20
CA ARG A 4 -25.00 -1.67 32.54
C ARG A 4 -23.74 -2.51 32.27
N ILE A 5 -23.83 -3.79 32.50
CA ILE A 5 -22.82 -4.79 32.09
C ILE A 5 -23.51 -5.64 31.04
N GLU A 6 -22.95 -5.70 29.83
CA GLU A 6 -23.46 -6.52 28.73
C GLU A 6 -22.42 -7.62 28.43
N GLU A 7 -22.90 -8.83 28.32
CA GLU A 7 -22.10 -9.95 27.85
C GLU A 7 -22.44 -10.21 26.38
N PRO A 8 -21.45 -10.22 25.45
CA PRO A 8 -21.73 -10.46 24.05
C PRO A 8 -22.17 -11.91 23.87
N THR A 9 -23.35 -12.11 23.29
CA THR A 9 -23.84 -13.42 22.88
C THR A 9 -23.46 -13.64 21.41
N TYR A 10 -22.63 -14.61 21.14
CA TYR A 10 -22.23 -14.96 19.78
C TYR A 10 -23.27 -15.92 19.17
N PRO A 11 -23.70 -15.71 17.91
CA PRO A 11 -24.58 -16.63 17.22
C PRO A 11 -23.87 -17.97 16.98
N GLU A 12 -24.61 -19.06 16.96
CA GLU A 12 -24.10 -20.36 16.50
C GLU A 12 -23.75 -20.29 15.02
N ILE A 13 -22.63 -20.90 14.65
CA ILE A 13 -22.21 -20.99 13.25
C ILE A 13 -22.94 -22.18 12.61
N ASP A 14 -24.13 -21.89 12.08
CA ASP A 14 -24.98 -22.83 11.37
C ASP A 14 -25.11 -22.45 9.88
N GLU A 15 -25.85 -23.23 9.09
CA GLU A 15 -26.08 -22.94 7.69
C GLU A 15 -26.77 -21.59 7.46
N THR A 16 -27.59 -21.13 8.41
CA THR A 16 -28.29 -19.83 8.32
C THR A 16 -27.35 -18.67 8.59
N PHE A 17 -26.34 -18.87 9.44
CA PHE A 17 -25.26 -17.94 9.65
C PHE A 17 -24.41 -17.83 8.37
N VAL A 18 -24.05 -18.96 7.74
CA VAL A 18 -23.29 -18.99 6.49
C VAL A 18 -24.04 -18.26 5.39
N GLU A 19 -25.35 -18.49 5.24
CA GLU A 19 -26.18 -17.81 4.24
C GLU A 19 -26.21 -16.29 4.45
N ARG A 20 -26.31 -15.82 5.70
CA ARG A 20 -26.24 -14.39 6.01
C ARG A 20 -24.91 -13.75 5.69
N MET A 21 -23.81 -14.46 5.91
CA MET A 21 -22.44 -13.95 5.71
C MET A 21 -22.01 -13.98 4.24
N THR A 22 -22.42 -15.00 3.48
CA THR A 22 -21.95 -15.24 2.10
C THR A 22 -22.99 -14.92 1.04
N GLY A 23 -24.26 -14.72 1.43
CA GLY A 23 -25.40 -14.61 0.50
C GLY A 23 -25.82 -15.94 -0.15
N LYS A 24 -25.18 -17.05 0.25
CA LYS A 24 -25.49 -18.39 -0.29
C LYS A 24 -25.53 -19.40 0.84
N ARG A 25 -26.54 -20.27 0.83
CA ARG A 25 -26.61 -21.38 1.75
C ARG A 25 -25.54 -22.42 1.40
N GLY A 26 -24.74 -22.82 2.38
CA GLY A 26 -23.65 -23.78 2.19
C GLY A 26 -23.27 -24.51 3.47
N PRO A 27 -22.52 -25.60 3.36
CA PRO A 27 -22.08 -26.37 4.52
C PRO A 27 -21.10 -25.56 5.39
N VAL A 28 -21.32 -25.61 6.69
CA VAL A 28 -20.52 -24.89 7.69
C VAL A 28 -19.03 -25.24 7.61
N ASN A 29 -18.71 -26.50 7.29
CA ASN A 29 -17.32 -26.95 7.19
C ASN A 29 -16.56 -26.23 6.04
N GLU A 30 -17.19 -26.08 4.87
CA GLU A 30 -16.58 -25.38 3.73
C GLU A 30 -16.37 -23.91 4.07
N PHE A 31 -17.37 -23.27 4.69
CA PHE A 31 -17.24 -21.89 5.14
C PHE A 31 -16.07 -21.71 6.14
N ASN A 32 -15.95 -22.61 7.11
CA ASN A 32 -14.87 -22.56 8.09
C ASN A 32 -13.48 -22.75 7.45
N GLU A 33 -13.36 -23.66 6.45
CA GLU A 33 -12.09 -23.85 5.75
C GLU A 33 -11.73 -22.63 4.87
N GLU A 34 -12.69 -22.03 4.17
CA GLU A 34 -12.47 -20.81 3.40
C GLU A 34 -12.11 -19.63 4.31
N PHE A 35 -12.83 -19.49 5.42
CA PHE A 35 -12.58 -18.42 6.39
C PHE A 35 -11.20 -18.58 7.04
N LYS A 36 -10.80 -19.82 7.40
CA LYS A 36 -9.48 -20.13 7.92
C LYS A 36 -8.37 -19.77 6.92
N LYS A 37 -8.54 -20.11 5.62
CA LYS A 37 -7.60 -19.74 4.57
C LYS A 37 -7.50 -18.22 4.43
N THR A 38 -8.62 -17.51 4.51
CA THR A 38 -8.64 -16.04 4.43
C THR A 38 -7.90 -15.41 5.60
N ILE A 39 -8.16 -15.87 6.84
CA ILE A 39 -7.45 -15.39 8.03
C ILE A 39 -5.95 -15.72 7.94
N GLN A 40 -5.61 -16.92 7.48
CA GLN A 40 -4.21 -17.32 7.32
C GLN A 40 -3.49 -16.43 6.31
N ALA A 41 -4.07 -16.22 5.13
CA ALA A 41 -3.51 -15.33 4.12
C ALA A 41 -3.36 -13.88 4.62
N GLN A 42 -4.35 -13.39 5.39
CA GLN A 42 -4.28 -12.07 6.01
C GLN A 42 -3.12 -11.98 7.01
N LYS A 43 -2.97 -12.96 7.90
CA LYS A 43 -1.88 -13.00 8.88
C LYS A 43 -0.50 -13.12 8.21
N GLU A 44 -0.39 -13.92 7.16
CA GLU A 44 0.84 -14.04 6.37
C GLU A 44 1.22 -12.70 5.71
N ALA A 45 0.22 -11.99 5.15
CA ALA A 45 0.45 -10.67 4.57
C ALA A 45 0.83 -9.62 5.63
N GLU A 46 0.19 -9.64 6.81
CA GLU A 46 0.55 -8.77 7.94
C GLU A 46 1.97 -9.05 8.44
N GLU A 47 2.34 -10.33 8.58
CA GLU A 47 3.68 -10.72 9.00
C GLU A 47 4.74 -10.33 7.96
N LYS A 48 4.48 -10.56 6.67
CA LYS A 48 5.37 -10.11 5.59
C LYS A 48 5.59 -8.59 5.67
N LYS A 49 4.52 -7.82 5.81
CA LYS A 49 4.60 -6.36 5.95
C LYS A 49 5.38 -5.95 7.21
N ARG A 50 5.24 -6.67 8.32
CA ARG A 50 6.01 -6.43 9.54
C ARG A 50 7.50 -6.67 9.32
N GLN A 51 7.85 -7.77 8.63
CA GLN A 51 9.24 -8.10 8.30
C GLN A 51 9.85 -7.05 7.36
N GLU A 52 9.13 -6.63 6.32
CA GLU A 52 9.54 -5.57 5.41
C GLU A 52 9.84 -4.26 6.16
N ASN A 53 8.93 -3.83 7.04
CA ASN A 53 9.13 -2.63 7.84
C ASN A 53 10.33 -2.76 8.81
N THR A 54 10.49 -3.91 9.45
CA THR A 54 11.62 -4.17 10.34
C THR A 54 12.95 -4.10 9.59
N TYR A 55 13.00 -4.71 8.39
CA TYR A 55 14.18 -4.65 7.54
C TYR A 55 14.52 -3.20 7.14
N ILE A 56 13.53 -2.42 6.73
CA ILE A 56 13.71 -1.02 6.37
C ILE A 56 14.28 -0.21 7.55
N GLU A 57 13.71 -0.37 8.75
CA GLU A 57 14.19 0.35 9.93
C GLU A 57 15.64 -0.05 10.29
N ASP A 58 16.00 -1.32 10.16
CA ASP A 58 17.36 -1.79 10.43
C ASP A 58 18.34 -1.36 9.32
N LEU A 59 17.89 -1.28 8.08
CA LEU A 59 18.67 -0.73 6.98
C LEU A 59 18.99 0.74 7.22
N LEU A 60 17.99 1.55 7.59
CA LEU A 60 18.17 2.98 7.85
C LEU A 60 19.14 3.26 9.01
N LYS A 61 19.18 2.41 10.05
CA LYS A 61 20.14 2.52 11.15
C LYS A 61 21.60 2.29 10.72
N LYS A 62 21.80 1.51 9.63
CA LYS A 62 23.14 1.16 9.11
C LYS A 62 23.65 2.13 8.05
N MET A 63 22.78 2.98 7.54
CA MET A 63 23.12 3.91 6.46
C MET A 63 23.30 5.33 7.00
N GLU A 64 24.45 5.92 6.70
CA GLU A 64 24.76 7.31 7.00
C GLU A 64 24.89 8.07 5.68
N PHE A 65 24.00 9.01 5.44
CA PHE A 65 24.07 9.95 4.32
C PHE A 65 23.26 11.21 4.62
N GLU A 66 23.66 12.30 4.02
CA GLU A 66 22.97 13.58 4.11
C GLU A 66 22.05 13.77 2.91
N ILE A 67 20.86 14.30 3.16
CA ILE A 67 19.90 14.67 2.11
C ILE A 67 19.89 16.18 2.04
N PRO A 68 20.11 16.80 0.84
CA PRO A 68 20.00 18.24 0.69
C PRO A 68 18.60 18.75 1.05
N ASP A 69 18.55 19.88 1.77
CA ASP A 69 17.28 20.49 2.20
C ASP A 69 16.32 20.75 1.05
N SER A 70 16.85 21.11 -0.14
CA SER A 70 16.02 21.31 -1.34
C SER A 70 15.22 20.07 -1.74
N LEU A 71 15.83 18.87 -1.63
CA LEU A 71 15.12 17.63 -1.92
C LEU A 71 14.04 17.31 -0.89
N ILE A 72 14.32 17.65 0.39
CA ILE A 72 13.33 17.47 1.47
C ILE A 72 12.15 18.42 1.25
N GLU A 73 12.42 19.66 0.83
CA GLU A 73 11.36 20.63 0.51
C GLU A 73 10.51 20.19 -0.68
N ASP A 74 11.14 19.75 -1.76
CA ASP A 74 10.43 19.23 -2.94
C ASP A 74 9.55 18.03 -2.57
N GLU A 75 10.06 17.08 -1.79
CA GLU A 75 9.28 15.92 -1.35
C GLU A 75 8.14 16.34 -0.41
N ALA A 76 8.34 17.32 0.48
CA ALA A 76 7.27 17.85 1.34
C ALA A 76 6.15 18.51 0.50
N HIS A 77 6.49 19.21 -0.57
CA HIS A 77 5.51 19.72 -1.54
C HIS A 77 4.75 18.61 -2.26
N HIS A 78 5.42 17.50 -2.62
CA HIS A 78 4.76 16.33 -3.19
C HIS A 78 3.76 15.71 -2.21
N ILE A 79 4.13 15.52 -0.95
CA ILE A 79 3.24 15.00 0.10
C ILE A 79 2.01 15.91 0.26
N LEU A 80 2.22 17.22 0.28
CA LEU A 80 1.12 18.17 0.36
C LEU A 80 0.20 18.10 -0.86
N HIS A 81 0.76 17.92 -2.05
CA HIS A 81 -0.02 17.75 -3.27
C HIS A 81 -0.84 16.45 -3.23
N GLU A 82 -0.25 15.32 -2.84
CA GLU A 82 -0.97 14.05 -2.64
C GLU A 82 -2.17 14.24 -1.69
N MET A 83 -1.95 14.93 -0.55
CA MET A 83 -3.01 15.24 0.40
C MET A 83 -4.13 16.10 -0.20
N LYS A 84 -3.78 17.13 -1.00
CA LYS A 84 -4.77 17.97 -1.68
C LYS A 84 -5.65 17.15 -2.63
N GLU A 85 -5.04 16.26 -3.41
CA GLU A 85 -5.79 15.38 -4.32
C GLU A 85 -6.65 14.36 -3.54
N GLU A 86 -6.17 13.82 -2.43
CA GLU A 86 -6.97 12.93 -1.58
C GLU A 86 -8.20 13.63 -1.00
N ILE A 87 -8.04 14.86 -0.51
CA ILE A 87 -9.13 15.70 0.02
C ILE A 87 -10.16 15.95 -1.09
N LYS A 88 -9.71 16.29 -2.28
CA LYS A 88 -10.55 16.53 -3.46
C LYS A 88 -11.31 15.28 -3.89
N MET A 89 -10.66 14.11 -3.89
CA MET A 89 -11.32 12.83 -4.21
C MET A 89 -12.41 12.47 -3.20
N LYS A 90 -12.28 12.90 -1.95
CA LYS A 90 -13.32 12.76 -0.91
C LYS A 90 -14.45 13.82 -1.03
N GLY A 91 -14.39 14.66 -2.06
CA GLY A 91 -15.39 15.71 -2.32
C GLY A 91 -15.25 16.94 -1.42
N TRP A 92 -14.12 17.12 -0.77
CA TRP A 92 -13.84 18.25 0.10
C TRP A 92 -13.00 19.31 -0.60
N GLN A 93 -13.07 20.55 -0.10
CA GLN A 93 -12.21 21.65 -0.54
C GLN A 93 -11.07 21.83 0.45
N PHE A 94 -9.84 21.97 -0.06
CA PHE A 94 -8.65 22.09 0.77
C PHE A 94 -8.69 23.33 1.67
N GLU A 95 -9.22 24.45 1.16
CA GLU A 95 -9.36 25.68 1.92
C GLU A 95 -10.25 25.49 3.14
N LYS A 96 -11.39 24.77 2.98
CA LYS A 96 -12.29 24.44 4.10
C LYS A 96 -11.62 23.50 5.11
N PHE A 97 -10.80 22.59 4.63
CA PHE A 97 -10.01 21.73 5.53
C PHE A 97 -9.04 22.56 6.38
N LEU A 98 -8.34 23.53 5.78
CA LEU A 98 -7.44 24.44 6.51
C LEU A 98 -8.19 25.28 7.54
N GLU A 99 -9.35 25.83 7.19
CA GLU A 99 -10.22 26.59 8.11
C GLU A 99 -10.67 25.75 9.32
N GLN A 100 -11.12 24.52 9.07
CA GLN A 100 -11.60 23.61 10.13
C GLN A 100 -10.49 23.16 11.07
N THR A 101 -9.31 22.90 10.52
CA THR A 101 -8.14 22.48 11.29
C THR A 101 -7.38 23.65 11.92
N LYS A 102 -7.72 24.89 11.53
CA LYS A 102 -7.01 26.13 11.92
C LYS A 102 -5.52 26.08 11.61
N MET A 103 -5.16 25.38 10.53
CA MET A 103 -3.77 25.23 10.06
C MET A 103 -3.54 26.09 8.82
N LYS A 104 -2.32 26.57 8.66
CA LYS A 104 -1.88 27.17 7.41
C LYS A 104 -1.14 26.14 6.56
N GLU A 105 -1.09 26.36 5.26
CA GLU A 105 -0.37 25.50 4.33
C GLU A 105 1.12 25.39 4.69
N GLU A 106 1.74 26.50 5.14
CA GLU A 106 3.12 26.56 5.61
C GLU A 106 3.38 25.67 6.84
N ASP A 107 2.40 25.59 7.76
CA ASP A 107 2.49 24.74 8.95
C ASP A 107 2.45 23.26 8.55
N LEU A 108 1.64 22.92 7.53
CA LEU A 108 1.59 21.57 6.97
C LEU A 108 2.90 21.20 6.28
N LEU A 109 3.47 22.09 5.45
CA LEU A 109 4.78 21.86 4.84
C LEU A 109 5.85 21.60 5.88
N THR A 110 5.88 22.40 6.95
CA THR A 110 6.85 22.23 8.04
C THR A 110 6.69 20.87 8.71
N LYS A 111 5.47 20.41 8.94
CA LYS A 111 5.20 19.08 9.49
C LYS A 111 5.63 17.97 8.55
N TYR A 112 5.41 18.16 7.24
CA TYR A 112 5.76 17.14 6.25
C TYR A 112 7.27 17.04 5.98
N LYS A 113 8.11 18.01 6.36
CA LYS A 113 9.56 17.91 6.20
C LYS A 113 10.15 16.65 6.86
N THR A 114 9.70 16.31 8.06
CA THR A 114 10.16 15.09 8.76
C THR A 114 9.75 13.82 8.02
N GLU A 115 8.51 13.77 7.54
CA GLU A 115 8.01 12.63 6.76
C GLU A 115 8.70 12.56 5.38
N ALA A 116 8.92 13.70 4.74
CA ALA A 116 9.63 13.82 3.48
C ALA A 116 11.07 13.30 3.59
N GLU A 117 11.80 13.72 4.63
CA GLU A 117 13.14 13.21 4.89
C GLU A 117 13.13 11.69 5.08
N ARG A 118 12.21 11.18 5.88
CA ARG A 118 12.07 9.73 6.09
C ARG A 118 11.77 8.97 4.80
N ARG A 119 10.84 9.47 3.97
CA ARG A 119 10.51 8.87 2.66
C ARG A 119 11.72 8.86 1.73
N LEU A 120 12.47 9.96 1.68
CA LEU A 120 13.68 10.05 0.87
C LEU A 120 14.76 9.08 1.36
N ARG A 121 14.98 9.00 2.68
CA ARG A 121 15.94 8.05 3.27
C ARG A 121 15.60 6.62 2.88
N ILE A 122 14.35 6.22 3.03
CA ILE A 122 13.88 4.86 2.65
C ILE A 122 14.12 4.61 1.16
N ARG A 123 13.71 5.55 0.30
CA ARG A 123 13.84 5.42 -1.15
C ARG A 123 15.30 5.27 -1.59
N LEU A 124 16.17 6.13 -1.10
CA LEU A 124 17.60 6.10 -1.44
C LEU A 124 18.28 4.84 -0.90
N ALA A 125 17.94 4.42 0.33
CA ALA A 125 18.46 3.19 0.92
C ALA A 125 18.08 1.95 0.09
N ILE A 126 16.81 1.82 -0.27
CA ILE A 126 16.32 0.71 -1.10
C ILE A 126 16.98 0.74 -2.48
N GLN A 127 17.08 1.92 -3.11
CA GLN A 127 17.72 2.06 -4.43
C GLN A 127 19.18 1.60 -4.41
N GLU A 128 19.92 1.96 -3.38
CA GLU A 128 21.33 1.53 -3.28
C GLU A 128 21.45 0.01 -3.09
N VAL A 129 20.62 -0.60 -2.24
CA VAL A 129 20.63 -2.07 -2.11
C VAL A 129 20.21 -2.77 -3.40
N ILE A 130 19.16 -2.28 -4.10
CA ILE A 130 18.75 -2.81 -5.41
C ILE A 130 19.93 -2.81 -6.40
N LYS A 131 20.70 -1.72 -6.42
CA LYS A 131 21.88 -1.57 -7.28
C LYS A 131 23.00 -2.52 -6.87
N LEU A 132 23.34 -2.60 -5.57
CA LEU A 132 24.38 -3.49 -5.04
C LEU A 132 24.05 -4.95 -5.26
N GLU A 133 22.79 -5.33 -5.10
CA GLU A 133 22.30 -6.69 -5.29
C GLU A 133 22.02 -7.05 -6.76
N GLY A 134 22.16 -6.09 -7.68
CA GLY A 134 21.92 -6.29 -9.10
C GLY A 134 20.49 -6.72 -9.42
N ILE A 135 19.51 -6.20 -8.69
CA ILE A 135 18.09 -6.54 -8.88
C ILE A 135 17.59 -5.84 -10.14
N VAL A 136 17.22 -6.61 -11.14
CA VAL A 136 16.72 -6.12 -12.43
C VAL A 136 15.38 -6.78 -12.73
N VAL A 137 14.46 -6.00 -13.26
CA VAL A 137 13.18 -6.48 -13.80
C VAL A 137 13.26 -6.44 -15.32
N THR A 138 12.92 -7.56 -15.97
CA THR A 138 12.94 -7.68 -17.42
C THR A 138 11.63 -7.20 -18.05
N ASP A 139 11.69 -6.82 -19.33
CA ASP A 139 10.46 -6.46 -20.07
C ASP A 139 9.48 -7.65 -20.17
N GLU A 140 9.96 -8.88 -20.15
CA GLU A 140 9.13 -10.09 -20.14
C GLU A 140 8.31 -10.20 -18.84
N GLU A 141 8.93 -9.95 -17.70
CA GLU A 141 8.24 -9.96 -16.40
C GLU A 141 7.18 -8.86 -16.29
N ILE A 142 7.49 -7.67 -16.84
CA ILE A 142 6.51 -6.58 -16.91
C ILE A 142 5.33 -6.96 -17.80
N ALA A 143 5.60 -7.59 -18.96
CA ALA A 143 4.56 -8.05 -19.87
C ALA A 143 3.68 -9.16 -19.25
N ASP A 144 4.28 -10.07 -18.49
CA ASP A 144 3.52 -11.13 -17.81
C ASP A 144 2.65 -10.56 -16.69
N GLU A 145 3.15 -9.55 -15.97
CA GLU A 145 2.36 -8.86 -14.95
C GLU A 145 1.20 -8.07 -15.57
N LEU A 146 1.42 -7.43 -16.73
CA LEU A 146 0.35 -6.79 -17.50
C LEU A 146 -0.74 -7.79 -17.91
N LYS A 147 -0.35 -9.01 -18.34
CA LYS A 147 -1.33 -10.07 -18.66
C LYS A 147 -2.17 -10.48 -17.46
N LYS A 148 -1.55 -10.59 -16.28
CA LYS A 148 -2.27 -10.89 -15.03
C LYS A 148 -3.28 -9.79 -14.71
N ILE A 149 -2.88 -8.51 -14.81
CA ILE A 149 -3.80 -7.39 -14.61
C ILE A 149 -4.98 -7.48 -15.58
N LYS A 150 -4.72 -7.63 -16.88
CA LYS A 150 -5.80 -7.76 -17.86
C LYS A 150 -6.75 -8.91 -17.55
N SER A 151 -6.25 -10.04 -17.03
CA SER A 151 -7.09 -11.16 -16.65
C SER A 151 -8.04 -10.90 -15.47
N MET A 152 -7.79 -9.85 -14.67
CA MET A 152 -8.62 -9.44 -13.54
C MET A 152 -9.76 -8.50 -13.94
N TYR A 153 -9.74 -7.98 -15.16
CA TYR A 153 -10.73 -7.04 -15.68
C TYR A 153 -11.52 -7.66 -16.84
N PRO A 154 -12.73 -7.15 -17.12
CA PRO A 154 -13.48 -7.53 -18.31
C PRO A 154 -12.68 -7.23 -19.59
N LYS A 155 -12.87 -8.06 -20.63
CA LYS A 155 -12.13 -7.93 -21.90
C LYS A 155 -12.32 -6.57 -22.59
N GLU A 156 -13.43 -5.89 -22.31
CA GLU A 156 -13.74 -4.56 -22.82
C GLU A 156 -12.73 -3.50 -22.35
N GLU A 157 -12.11 -3.70 -21.17
CA GLU A 157 -11.11 -2.80 -20.60
C GLU A 157 -9.69 -3.06 -21.14
N ASP A 158 -9.44 -4.16 -21.84
CA ASP A 158 -8.10 -4.54 -22.30
C ASP A 158 -7.42 -3.45 -23.14
N LYS A 159 -8.19 -2.78 -24.01
CA LYS A 159 -7.66 -1.71 -24.86
C LYS A 159 -7.21 -0.51 -24.03
N LYS A 160 -8.01 -0.12 -23.05
CA LYS A 160 -7.71 1.02 -22.19
C LYS A 160 -6.48 0.74 -21.32
N ILE A 161 -6.39 -0.46 -20.76
CA ILE A 161 -5.23 -0.90 -19.97
C ILE A 161 -3.97 -0.90 -20.85
N GLN A 162 -4.08 -1.36 -22.12
CA GLN A 162 -2.95 -1.33 -23.05
C GLN A 162 -2.52 0.09 -23.40
N GLU A 163 -3.47 1.00 -23.66
CA GLU A 163 -3.17 2.41 -23.94
C GLU A 163 -2.45 3.08 -22.77
N GLU A 164 -2.87 2.82 -21.53
CA GLU A 164 -2.20 3.33 -20.33
C GLU A 164 -0.78 2.75 -20.18
N PHE A 165 -0.60 1.48 -20.52
CA PHE A 165 0.72 0.84 -20.54
C PHE A 165 1.63 1.47 -21.60
N ASP A 166 1.12 1.70 -22.81
CA ASP A 166 1.87 2.25 -23.94
C ASP A 166 2.25 3.74 -23.72
N LYS A 167 1.48 4.48 -22.92
CA LYS A 167 1.85 5.84 -22.46
C LYS A 167 3.04 5.84 -21.50
N GLY A 168 3.36 4.69 -20.90
CA GLY A 168 4.52 4.51 -20.04
C GLY A 168 4.23 4.56 -18.53
N ASP A 169 3.20 5.25 -18.09
CA ASP A 169 2.92 5.43 -16.66
C ASP A 169 2.62 4.09 -15.96
N LEU A 170 1.74 3.28 -16.58
CA LEU A 170 1.44 1.95 -16.07
C LEU A 170 2.67 1.03 -16.14
N LYS A 171 3.46 1.10 -17.23
CA LYS A 171 4.71 0.31 -17.38
C LYS A 171 5.68 0.64 -16.25
N ASN A 172 5.91 1.92 -15.97
CA ASN A 172 6.80 2.36 -14.90
C ASN A 172 6.29 1.92 -13.52
N THR A 173 4.99 2.02 -13.28
CA THR A 173 4.37 1.56 -12.02
C THR A 173 4.56 0.07 -11.83
N LEU A 174 4.37 -0.75 -12.88
CA LEU A 174 4.60 -2.18 -12.82
C LEU A 174 6.06 -2.54 -12.59
N ALA A 175 6.97 -1.88 -13.31
CA ALA A 175 8.41 -2.07 -13.14
C ALA A 175 8.85 -1.77 -11.70
N ASN A 176 8.41 -0.63 -11.13
CA ASN A 176 8.73 -0.25 -9.75
C ASN A 176 8.18 -1.27 -8.74
N ARG A 177 6.92 -1.71 -8.92
CA ARG A 177 6.30 -2.71 -8.04
C ARG A 177 7.04 -4.04 -8.08
N LEU A 178 7.36 -4.54 -9.29
CA LEU A 178 8.10 -5.78 -9.45
C LEU A 178 9.52 -5.69 -8.87
N THR A 179 10.18 -4.54 -9.04
CA THR A 179 11.50 -4.30 -8.45
C THR A 179 11.46 -4.36 -6.93
N LEU A 180 10.47 -3.72 -6.30
CA LEU A 180 10.28 -3.77 -4.85
C LEU A 180 9.94 -5.18 -4.36
N ASN A 181 9.08 -5.91 -5.07
CA ASN A 181 8.76 -7.29 -4.73
C ASN A 181 10.03 -8.17 -4.77
N LYS A 182 10.81 -8.11 -5.86
CA LYS A 182 12.08 -8.84 -5.98
C LYS A 182 13.09 -8.44 -4.90
N PHE A 183 13.14 -7.16 -4.56
CA PHE A 183 13.97 -6.67 -3.47
C PHE A 183 13.59 -7.35 -2.15
N PHE A 184 12.33 -7.26 -1.73
CA PHE A 184 11.90 -7.88 -0.49
C PHE A 184 12.01 -9.39 -0.50
N ASP A 185 11.65 -10.05 -1.59
CA ASP A 185 11.80 -11.50 -1.71
C ASP A 185 13.27 -11.94 -1.58
N LYS A 186 14.22 -11.12 -2.04
CA LYS A 186 15.65 -11.42 -1.93
C LYS A 186 16.22 -11.16 -0.53
N VAL A 187 15.81 -10.07 0.12
CA VAL A 187 16.38 -9.67 1.41
C VAL A 187 15.71 -10.33 2.62
N LEU A 188 14.54 -10.92 2.44
CA LEU A 188 13.77 -11.63 3.47
C LEU A 188 13.84 -13.17 3.31
N ALA A 189 14.50 -13.67 2.25
CA ALA A 189 14.74 -15.11 2.06
C ALA A 189 15.83 -15.61 3.03
#